data_c233a5338ed1929cadf174473de5cd3d
#
_entry.id   c233a5338ed1929cadf174473de5cd3d
#
_cell.length_a   1.000
_cell.length_b   1.000
_cell.length_c   1.000
_cell.angle_alpha   90.00
_cell.angle_beta   90.00
_cell.angle_gamma   90.00
#
_symmetry.space_group_name_H-M   'P 1'
#
loop_
_entity.id
_entity.type
_entity.pdbx_description
1 polymer ?
#
loop_
_entity_poly.entity_id
_entity_poly.type
_entity_poly.pdbx_seq_one_letter_code
_entity_poly.pdbx_strand_id
1 'polypeptide(L)'
;MSTSTIVFIPTSAERAHQLVAAPGKQVTAFTVTEELQSILDVTDPEETEHAAMVIGSVWGLTHTGRRLVFVAHVPPEQITDHEEVDNGGVTLTHLEPSQITAWFADDDDAHSREAAEAVKGMTIDDAWNDVTIQTLIGEHELSWHDVTEELPAVSTDPEGFRGLE
;
A
#
# COMPACT_ATOMS: atom_id res chain seq x y z
N MET A 1 -27.05 0.30 8.55
CA MET A 1 -26.26 0.54 7.34
C MET A 1 -24.80 0.24 7.60
N SER A 2 -24.21 -0.63 6.80
CA SER A 2 -22.78 -0.88 6.93
C SER A 2 -22.02 0.29 6.33
N THR A 3 -21.08 0.82 7.10
CA THR A 3 -20.19 1.88 6.65
C THR A 3 -18.97 1.22 6.04
N SER A 4 -18.63 1.54 4.80
CA SER A 4 -17.39 1.01 4.20
C SER A 4 -16.18 1.75 4.76
N THR A 5 -15.07 1.03 4.85
CA THR A 5 -13.80 1.56 5.31
C THR A 5 -12.86 1.66 4.10
N ILE A 6 -12.19 2.80 3.95
CA ILE A 6 -11.17 2.95 2.91
C ILE A 6 -9.91 2.24 3.35
N VAL A 7 -9.34 1.43 2.46
CA VAL A 7 -8.09 0.71 2.71
C VAL A 7 -7.15 0.90 1.52
N PHE A 8 -5.85 0.83 1.80
CA PHE A 8 -4.79 1.00 0.82
C PHE A 8 -3.99 -0.30 0.76
N ILE A 9 -3.90 -0.89 -0.43
CA ILE A 9 -3.33 -2.22 -0.62
C ILE A 9 -2.06 -2.13 -1.44
N PRO A 10 -0.87 -2.17 -0.82
CA PRO A 10 0.38 -2.20 -1.56
C PRO A 10 0.52 -3.55 -2.28
N THR A 11 0.96 -3.52 -3.52
CA THR A 11 0.97 -4.71 -4.36
C THR A 11 2.05 -4.62 -5.44
N SER A 12 2.42 -5.77 -6.00
CA SER A 12 3.21 -5.85 -7.23
C SER A 12 2.29 -5.74 -8.45
N ALA A 13 2.86 -5.52 -9.64
CA ALA A 13 2.06 -5.52 -10.87
C ALA A 13 1.41 -6.88 -11.11
N GLU A 14 2.12 -7.97 -10.86
CA GLU A 14 1.58 -9.33 -10.99
C GLU A 14 0.37 -9.53 -10.07
N ARG A 15 0.51 -9.18 -8.78
CA ARG A 15 -0.57 -9.32 -7.81
C ARG A 15 -1.74 -8.39 -8.14
N ALA A 16 -1.45 -7.17 -8.63
CA ALA A 16 -2.48 -6.21 -9.03
C ALA A 16 -3.38 -6.78 -10.13
N HIS A 17 -2.79 -7.38 -11.16
CA HIS A 17 -3.56 -8.02 -12.23
C HIS A 17 -4.43 -9.17 -11.70
N GLN A 18 -3.93 -9.92 -10.73
CA GLN A 18 -4.70 -10.99 -10.08
C GLN A 18 -5.88 -10.44 -9.29
N LEU A 19 -5.67 -9.38 -8.52
CA LEU A 19 -6.69 -8.82 -7.63
C LEU A 19 -7.84 -8.16 -8.38
N VAL A 20 -7.60 -7.61 -9.57
CA VAL A 20 -8.69 -7.05 -10.39
C VAL A 20 -9.42 -8.11 -11.20
N ALA A 21 -8.85 -9.32 -11.32
CA ALA A 21 -9.43 -10.39 -12.13
C ALA A 21 -10.26 -11.38 -11.30
N ALA A 22 -9.92 -11.57 -10.01
CA ALA A 22 -10.57 -12.56 -9.16
C ALA A 22 -10.49 -12.15 -7.68
N PRO A 23 -11.40 -12.64 -6.83
CA PRO A 23 -11.34 -12.34 -5.39
C PRO A 23 -10.01 -12.78 -4.77
N GLY A 24 -9.48 -11.95 -3.87
CA GLY A 24 -8.28 -12.26 -3.09
C GLY A 24 -8.63 -12.64 -1.66
N LYS A 25 -7.73 -13.38 -1.00
CA LYS A 25 -7.87 -13.76 0.41
C LYS A 25 -6.61 -13.40 1.17
N GLN A 26 -6.77 -13.06 2.45
CA GLN A 26 -5.66 -12.73 3.35
C GLN A 26 -4.75 -11.65 2.75
N VAL A 27 -5.37 -10.54 2.36
CA VAL A 27 -4.67 -9.43 1.68
C VAL A 27 -4.20 -8.41 2.71
N THR A 28 -2.90 -8.10 2.71
CA THR A 28 -2.36 -7.04 3.56
C THR A 28 -2.80 -5.67 3.05
N ALA A 29 -3.32 -4.85 3.93
CA ALA A 29 -3.78 -3.50 3.60
C ALA A 29 -3.41 -2.54 4.72
N PHE A 30 -3.54 -1.25 4.44
CA PHE A 30 -3.30 -0.18 5.42
C PHE A 30 -4.51 0.74 5.46
N THR A 31 -4.85 1.17 6.66
CA THR A 31 -6.00 2.04 6.89
C THR A 31 -5.74 2.87 8.15
N VAL A 32 -6.66 3.78 8.47
CA VAL A 32 -6.59 4.54 9.72
C VAL A 32 -7.08 3.64 10.86
N THR A 33 -6.13 3.07 11.60
CA THR A 33 -6.43 2.31 12.82
C THR A 33 -6.40 3.27 14.01
N GLU A 34 -6.99 2.87 15.14
CA GLU A 34 -6.91 3.66 16.37
C GLU A 34 -5.45 3.82 16.81
N GLU A 35 -4.65 2.77 16.67
CA GLU A 35 -3.24 2.76 17.00
C GLU A 35 -2.45 3.76 16.18
N LEU A 36 -2.66 3.78 14.86
CA LEU A 36 -2.00 4.73 13.97
C LEU A 36 -2.42 6.16 14.30
N GLN A 37 -3.70 6.40 14.52
CA GLN A 37 -4.22 7.73 14.85
C GLN A 37 -3.61 8.27 16.13
N SER A 38 -3.41 7.41 17.14
CA SER A 38 -2.75 7.77 18.39
C SER A 38 -1.30 8.18 18.19
N ILE A 39 -0.58 7.46 17.34
CA ILE A 39 0.83 7.73 17.04
C ILE A 39 1.00 9.05 16.29
N LEU A 40 0.15 9.28 15.30
CA LEU A 40 0.24 10.47 14.44
C LEU A 40 -0.20 11.75 15.14
N ASP A 41 -1.05 11.63 16.16
CA ASP A 41 -1.61 12.79 16.88
C ASP A 41 -2.23 13.83 15.92
N VAL A 42 -2.90 13.35 14.89
CA VAL A 42 -3.56 14.17 13.87
C VAL A 42 -5.05 13.84 13.89
N THR A 43 -5.89 14.86 13.82
CA THR A 43 -7.35 14.70 13.88
C THR A 43 -8.03 14.82 12.51
N ASP A 44 -7.35 15.35 11.50
CA ASP A 44 -7.92 15.50 10.15
C ASP A 44 -7.98 14.14 9.46
N PRO A 45 -9.20 13.65 9.09
CA PRO A 45 -9.32 12.35 8.42
C PRO A 45 -8.55 12.24 7.10
N GLU A 46 -8.48 13.31 6.32
CA GLU A 46 -7.75 13.30 5.05
C GLU A 46 -6.24 13.14 5.27
N GLU A 47 -5.70 13.81 6.28
CA GLU A 47 -4.28 13.69 6.62
C GLU A 47 -3.93 12.31 7.14
N THR A 48 -4.79 11.70 7.98
CA THR A 48 -4.56 10.35 8.49
C THR A 48 -4.69 9.30 7.39
N GLU A 49 -5.64 9.46 6.48
CA GLU A 49 -5.77 8.57 5.32
C GLU A 49 -4.54 8.67 4.41
N HIS A 50 -4.07 9.88 4.14
CA HIS A 50 -2.87 10.10 3.35
C HIS A 50 -1.65 9.44 4.00
N ALA A 51 -1.51 9.58 5.31
CA ALA A 51 -0.41 8.93 6.05
C ALA A 51 -0.48 7.41 5.94
N ALA A 52 -1.68 6.82 6.06
CA ALA A 52 -1.85 5.37 5.91
C ALA A 52 -1.44 4.91 4.51
N MET A 53 -1.79 5.66 3.48
CA MET A 53 -1.40 5.36 2.09
C MET A 53 0.12 5.43 1.91
N VAL A 54 0.76 6.47 2.45
CA VAL A 54 2.23 6.62 2.36
C VAL A 54 2.94 5.49 3.09
N ILE A 55 2.49 5.16 4.30
CA ILE A 55 3.07 4.04 5.08
C ILE A 55 2.91 2.72 4.30
N GLY A 56 1.73 2.48 3.74
CA GLY A 56 1.50 1.32 2.90
C GLY A 56 2.44 1.26 1.69
N SER A 57 2.72 2.41 1.08
CA SER A 57 3.66 2.48 -0.04
C SER A 57 5.09 2.12 0.37
N VAL A 58 5.50 2.44 1.59
CA VAL A 58 6.82 2.04 2.12
C VAL A 58 6.86 0.53 2.35
N TRP A 59 5.79 -0.05 2.90
CA TRP A 59 5.68 -1.51 2.99
C TRP A 59 5.82 -2.15 1.60
N GLY A 60 5.19 -1.54 0.60
CA GLY A 60 5.31 -1.99 -0.80
C GLY A 60 6.75 -1.98 -1.29
N LEU A 61 7.52 -0.94 -0.99
CA LEU A 61 8.93 -0.88 -1.36
C LEU A 61 9.74 -2.01 -0.74
N THR A 62 9.47 -2.34 0.53
CA THR A 62 10.23 -3.39 1.23
C THR A 62 9.85 -4.80 0.76
N HIS A 63 8.64 -5.01 0.28
CA HIS A 63 8.09 -6.34 -0.04
C HIS A 63 7.91 -6.60 -1.53
N THR A 64 7.59 -5.57 -2.32
CA THR A 64 7.32 -5.72 -3.75
C THR A 64 8.32 -4.97 -4.64
N GLY A 65 9.11 -4.08 -4.05
CA GLY A 65 10.09 -3.29 -4.78
C GLY A 65 9.53 -2.08 -5.50
N ARG A 66 8.27 -1.73 -5.24
CA ARG A 66 7.63 -0.58 -5.90
C ARG A 66 6.54 0.03 -5.02
N ARG A 67 6.16 1.26 -5.37
CA ARG A 67 5.02 1.92 -4.75
C ARG A 67 3.82 1.84 -5.69
N LEU A 68 3.11 0.72 -5.65
CA LEU A 68 1.84 0.51 -6.35
C LEU A 68 0.81 0.16 -5.29
N VAL A 69 -0.20 1.01 -5.12
CA VAL A 69 -1.15 0.90 -4.01
C VAL A 69 -2.58 0.99 -4.54
N PHE A 70 -3.37 -0.05 -4.35
CA PHE A 70 -4.80 -0.01 -4.64
C PHE A 70 -5.55 0.73 -3.55
N VAL A 71 -6.61 1.44 -3.95
CA VAL A 71 -7.61 2.01 -3.04
C VAL A 71 -8.86 1.14 -3.14
N ALA A 72 -9.33 0.65 -2.01
CA ALA A 72 -10.54 -0.16 -1.95
C ALA A 72 -11.45 0.32 -0.82
N HIS A 73 -12.74 0.02 -0.93
CA HIS A 73 -13.73 0.29 0.09
C HIS A 73 -14.33 -1.04 0.50
N VAL A 74 -14.13 -1.43 1.76
CA VAL A 74 -14.57 -2.73 2.26
C VAL A 74 -15.42 -2.57 3.52
N PRO A 75 -16.38 -3.49 3.78
CA PRO A 75 -17.08 -3.47 5.06
C PRO A 75 -16.11 -3.88 6.18
N PRO A 76 -16.30 -3.34 7.40
CA PRO A 76 -15.42 -3.65 8.53
C PRO A 76 -15.28 -5.15 8.84
N GLU A 77 -16.29 -5.95 8.50
CA GLU A 77 -16.27 -7.40 8.72
C GLU A 77 -15.18 -8.12 7.95
N GLN A 78 -14.67 -7.52 6.88
CA GLN A 78 -13.57 -8.10 6.09
C GLN A 78 -12.19 -7.76 6.66
N ILE A 79 -12.13 -6.93 7.71
CA ILE A 79 -10.87 -6.44 8.27
C ILE A 79 -10.54 -7.18 9.55
N THR A 80 -9.32 -7.74 9.64
CA THR A 80 -8.79 -8.37 10.85
C THR A 80 -7.43 -7.77 11.18
N ASP A 81 -6.91 -8.09 12.37
CA ASP A 81 -5.64 -7.56 12.85
C ASP A 81 -4.45 -8.04 12.01
N HIS A 82 -3.42 -7.24 11.97
CA HIS A 82 -2.14 -7.53 11.33
C HIS A 82 -1.02 -7.10 12.28
N GLU A 83 0.16 -7.70 12.16
CA GLU A 83 1.33 -7.35 13.00
C GLU A 83 1.73 -5.88 12.88
N GLU A 84 1.40 -5.21 11.76
CA GLU A 84 1.71 -3.80 11.52
C GLU A 84 0.56 -2.85 11.94
N VAL A 85 -0.31 -3.26 12.86
CA VAL A 85 -1.49 -2.47 13.27
C VAL A 85 -1.11 -1.08 13.79
N ASP A 86 0.04 -0.94 14.46
CA ASP A 86 0.54 0.34 14.94
C ASP A 86 0.85 1.31 13.80
N ASN A 87 1.18 0.77 12.62
CA ASN A 87 1.45 1.53 11.40
C ASN A 87 0.23 1.57 10.48
N GLY A 88 -0.93 1.16 10.95
CA GLY A 88 -2.16 1.14 10.17
C GLY A 88 -2.39 -0.16 9.40
N GLY A 89 -1.53 -1.17 9.59
CA GLY A 89 -1.64 -2.46 8.92
C GLY A 89 -2.81 -3.29 9.38
N VAL A 90 -3.53 -3.86 8.43
CA VAL A 90 -4.66 -4.78 8.67
C VAL A 90 -4.60 -5.90 7.65
N THR A 91 -5.33 -6.99 7.92
CA THR A 91 -5.50 -8.07 6.97
C THR A 91 -6.95 -8.09 6.50
N LEU A 92 -7.16 -8.10 5.18
CA LEU A 92 -8.48 -8.31 4.61
C LEU A 92 -8.68 -9.83 4.48
N THR A 93 -9.74 -10.36 5.09
CA THR A 93 -10.04 -11.80 5.00
C THR A 93 -10.36 -12.20 3.58
N HIS A 94 -11.02 -11.30 2.84
CA HIS A 94 -11.18 -11.43 1.40
C HIS A 94 -11.31 -10.03 0.79
N LEU A 95 -11.11 -9.93 -0.53
CA LEU A 95 -11.24 -8.69 -1.29
C LEU A 95 -11.89 -9.02 -2.62
N GLU A 96 -13.02 -8.37 -2.91
CA GLU A 96 -13.69 -8.51 -4.20
C GLU A 96 -13.14 -7.47 -5.18
N PRO A 97 -12.95 -7.83 -6.47
CA PRO A 97 -12.50 -6.86 -7.47
C PRO A 97 -13.35 -5.59 -7.54
N SER A 98 -14.65 -5.72 -7.36
CA SER A 98 -15.59 -4.58 -7.39
C SER A 98 -15.38 -3.57 -6.26
N GLN A 99 -14.64 -3.93 -5.21
CA GLN A 99 -14.36 -3.05 -4.10
C GLN A 99 -13.16 -2.12 -4.38
N ILE A 100 -12.37 -2.43 -5.40
CA ILE A 100 -11.21 -1.63 -5.80
C ILE A 100 -11.69 -0.48 -6.68
N THR A 101 -11.37 0.77 -6.29
CA THR A 101 -11.89 1.97 -6.98
C THR A 101 -10.81 2.77 -7.71
N ALA A 102 -9.56 2.66 -7.28
CA ALA A 102 -8.46 3.46 -7.82
C ALA A 102 -7.12 2.83 -7.45
N TRP A 103 -6.04 3.40 -7.97
CA TRP A 103 -4.69 3.00 -7.56
C TRP A 103 -3.74 4.18 -7.67
N PHE A 104 -2.69 4.13 -6.85
CA PHE A 104 -1.61 5.10 -6.84
C PHE A 104 -0.32 4.43 -7.30
N ALA A 105 0.52 5.14 -8.02
CA ALA A 105 1.82 4.64 -8.45
C ALA A 105 2.79 5.81 -8.69
N ASP A 106 4.08 5.48 -8.76
CA ASP A 106 5.09 6.44 -9.18
C ASP A 106 5.00 6.70 -10.68
N ASP A 107 5.16 7.95 -11.09
CA ASP A 107 5.24 8.31 -12.51
C ASP A 107 6.55 7.83 -13.13
N ASP A 108 7.62 7.84 -12.33
CA ASP A 108 8.95 7.37 -12.74
C ASP A 108 9.48 6.40 -11.68
N ASP A 109 9.68 5.15 -12.08
CA ASP A 109 10.12 4.09 -11.19
C ASP A 109 11.61 4.14 -10.84
N ALA A 110 12.42 4.99 -11.48
CA ALA A 110 13.87 4.99 -11.28
C ALA A 110 14.25 5.27 -9.81
N HIS A 111 13.65 6.30 -9.21
CA HIS A 111 13.94 6.66 -7.82
C HIS A 111 13.37 5.65 -6.83
N SER A 112 12.20 5.09 -7.12
CA SER A 112 11.59 4.08 -6.27
C SER A 112 12.37 2.77 -6.31
N ARG A 113 12.96 2.40 -7.44
CA ARG A 113 13.82 1.21 -7.55
C ARG A 113 15.08 1.35 -6.69
N GLU A 114 15.70 2.51 -6.73
CA GLU A 114 16.89 2.79 -5.90
C GLU A 114 16.52 2.69 -4.41
N ALA A 115 15.41 3.30 -4.01
CA ALA A 115 14.93 3.24 -2.64
C ALA A 115 14.58 1.81 -2.23
N ALA A 116 13.94 1.05 -3.12
CA ALA A 116 13.57 -0.33 -2.85
C ALA A 116 14.79 -1.21 -2.59
N GLU A 117 15.85 -1.04 -3.37
CA GLU A 117 17.10 -1.78 -3.14
C GLU A 117 17.70 -1.46 -1.77
N ALA A 118 17.64 -0.18 -1.36
CA ALA A 118 18.18 0.26 -0.08
C ALA A 118 17.44 -0.35 1.12
N VAL A 119 16.13 -0.61 0.98
CA VAL A 119 15.29 -1.04 2.11
C VAL A 119 14.72 -2.46 1.95
N LYS A 120 15.19 -3.21 0.99
CA LYS A 120 14.69 -4.56 0.69
C LYS A 120 14.69 -5.43 1.95
N GLY A 121 13.52 -5.96 2.29
CA GLY A 121 13.35 -6.86 3.44
C GLY A 121 13.39 -6.18 4.81
N MET A 122 13.49 -4.86 4.86
CA MET A 122 13.45 -4.14 6.13
C MET A 122 12.01 -4.09 6.68
N THR A 123 11.90 -3.85 7.99
CA THR A 123 10.62 -3.49 8.59
C THR A 123 10.22 -2.08 8.14
N ILE A 124 8.94 -1.73 8.29
CA ILE A 124 8.48 -0.36 7.99
C ILE A 124 9.23 0.65 8.85
N ASP A 125 9.41 0.36 10.14
CA ASP A 125 10.08 1.28 11.06
C ASP A 125 11.53 1.56 10.65
N ASP A 126 12.26 0.53 10.28
CA ASP A 126 13.65 0.68 9.82
C ASP A 126 13.72 1.40 8.48
N ALA A 127 12.87 1.04 7.54
CA ALA A 127 12.80 1.67 6.22
C ALA A 127 12.43 3.15 6.33
N TRP A 128 11.49 3.48 7.22
CA TRP A 128 11.04 4.86 7.41
C TRP A 128 12.18 5.79 7.82
N ASN A 129 13.15 5.28 8.57
CA ASN A 129 14.30 6.05 9.03
C ASN A 129 15.44 6.13 8.01
N ASP A 130 15.32 5.45 6.88
CA ASP A 130 16.33 5.50 5.81
C ASP A 130 16.22 6.82 5.06
N VAL A 131 17.36 7.49 4.83
CA VAL A 131 17.40 8.79 4.16
C VAL A 131 16.85 8.72 2.73
N THR A 132 17.05 7.60 2.03
CA THR A 132 16.56 7.40 0.68
C THR A 132 15.02 7.41 0.66
N ILE A 133 14.40 6.78 1.66
CA ILE A 133 12.95 6.75 1.81
C ILE A 133 12.40 8.13 2.12
N GLN A 134 13.02 8.86 3.05
CA GLN A 134 12.58 10.22 3.39
C GLN A 134 12.66 11.16 2.19
N THR A 135 13.72 11.03 1.40
CA THR A 135 13.88 11.81 0.17
C THR A 135 12.80 11.45 -0.85
N LEU A 136 12.55 10.16 -1.04
CA LEU A 136 11.53 9.69 -1.98
C LEU A 136 10.13 10.24 -1.61
N ILE A 137 9.76 10.11 -0.34
CA ILE A 137 8.46 10.57 0.14
C ILE A 137 8.32 12.09 -0.02
N GLY A 138 9.38 12.84 0.29
CA GLY A 138 9.35 14.31 0.25
C GLY A 138 9.38 14.91 -1.15
N GLU A 139 9.98 14.20 -2.12
CA GLU A 139 10.20 14.75 -3.46
C GLU A 139 9.33 14.11 -4.55
N HIS A 140 8.81 12.90 -4.32
CA HIS A 140 8.09 12.14 -5.35
C HIS A 140 6.74 11.65 -4.83
N GLU A 141 5.70 12.44 -5.06
CA GLU A 141 4.33 12.03 -4.73
C GLU A 141 3.83 10.97 -5.69
N LEU A 142 2.93 10.12 -5.19
CA LEU A 142 2.28 9.12 -6.03
C LEU A 142 1.17 9.77 -6.86
N SER A 143 1.04 9.30 -8.11
CA SER A 143 -0.02 9.74 -9.01
C SER A 143 -1.25 8.86 -8.87
N TRP A 144 -2.44 9.48 -8.86
CA TRP A 144 -3.71 8.79 -8.77
C TRP A 144 -4.16 8.33 -10.16
N HIS A 145 -4.70 7.10 -10.22
CA HIS A 145 -5.28 6.52 -11.44
C HIS A 145 -6.62 5.89 -11.12
N ASP A 146 -7.59 6.03 -12.02
CA ASP A 146 -8.86 5.33 -11.88
C ASP A 146 -8.66 3.82 -12.10
N VAL A 147 -9.51 3.00 -11.49
CA VAL A 147 -9.40 1.53 -11.59
C VAL A 147 -9.52 1.03 -13.05
N THR A 148 -10.16 1.81 -13.92
CA THR A 148 -10.31 1.47 -15.33
C THR A 148 -9.05 1.74 -16.16
N GLU A 149 -8.08 2.47 -15.63
CA GLU A 149 -6.81 2.72 -16.34
C GLU A 149 -5.95 1.47 -16.35
N GLU A 150 -5.16 1.31 -17.40
CA GLU A 150 -4.30 0.15 -17.59
C GLU A 150 -3.24 0.06 -16.49
N LEU A 151 -3.18 -1.08 -15.81
CA LEU A 151 -2.19 -1.35 -14.77
C LEU A 151 -0.79 -1.52 -15.37
N PRO A 152 0.27 -1.25 -14.59
CA PRO A 152 1.64 -1.52 -15.03
C PRO A 152 1.82 -2.98 -15.47
N ALA A 153 2.69 -3.19 -16.44
CA ALA A 153 2.96 -4.54 -16.95
C ALA A 153 3.71 -5.38 -15.91
N VAL A 154 3.39 -6.67 -15.84
CA VAL A 154 4.05 -7.62 -14.93
C VAL A 154 5.57 -7.63 -15.14
N SER A 155 6.01 -7.50 -16.40
CA SER A 155 7.44 -7.49 -16.73
C SER A 155 8.22 -6.31 -16.15
N THR A 156 7.53 -5.29 -15.63
CA THR A 156 8.17 -4.13 -15.00
C THR A 156 8.42 -4.33 -13.51
N ASP A 157 7.94 -5.43 -12.92
CA ASP A 157 8.20 -5.73 -11.50
C ASP A 157 9.69 -5.95 -11.26
N PRO A 158 10.25 -5.35 -10.20
CA PRO A 158 11.67 -5.55 -9.87
C PRO A 158 11.98 -7.00 -9.53
N GLU A 159 13.11 -7.50 -10.01
CA GLU A 159 13.60 -8.84 -9.66
C GLU A 159 14.07 -8.88 -8.20
N GLY A 160 13.99 -10.04 -7.59
CA GLY A 160 14.47 -10.25 -6.23
C GLY A 160 13.46 -9.96 -5.13
N PHE A 161 12.26 -9.46 -5.47
CA PHE A 161 11.19 -9.20 -4.51
C PHE A 161 10.11 -10.28 -4.50
N ARG A 162 10.16 -11.23 -5.41
CA ARG A 162 9.18 -12.32 -5.47
C ARG A 162 9.27 -13.17 -4.20
N GLY A 163 8.11 -13.46 -3.62
CA GLY A 163 8.02 -14.26 -2.40
C GLY A 163 8.11 -13.46 -1.12
N LEU A 164 8.33 -12.13 -1.20
CA LEU A 164 8.33 -11.26 -0.02
C LEU A 164 6.92 -10.74 0.33
N GLU A 165 5.99 -10.79 -0.59
CA GLU A 165 4.59 -10.41 -0.36
C GLU A 165 3.87 -11.36 0.59
#